data_aca62fea7d6d59506d0625acef22acc2
#
_entry.id   aca62fea7d6d59506d0625acef22acc2
#
_cell.length_a   1.000
_cell.length_b   1.000
_cell.length_c   1.000
_cell.angle_alpha   90.00
_cell.angle_beta   90.00
_cell.angle_gamma   90.00
#
_symmetry.space_group_name_H-M   'P 1'
#
loop_
_entity.id
_entity.type
_entity.pdbx_description
1 polymer ?
#
loop_
_entity_poly.entity_id
_entity_poly.type
_entity_poly.pdbx_seq_one_letter_code
_entity_poly.pdbx_strand_id
1 'polypeptide(L)'
;MQLGFLKQFQKHKKESAFIMRKQTKLVAVVSASALLALGASLTSFAASKGTWMMVDGEWYCYDKNGDAYENTFCTSNGKDYYVGDDGQLVRSAWVEDDGNYYFVNSAGQKITNDWRLTAPYDDDSAEEQWYYFKSNGKRAEDEKITYKGKTYFFDSEGEMLTGWVQKSGDGWDEASTADVKGTETYYCDETGVRLENSWVYDYAPDVDQDDINSDDDEHWYYLKSSGQAATGKKSNVKGQTYFFDEEGKMLTGWVVKTGSNGYTQAWNDDDDTDGHFETTLSELNASEIHFCGDEDDGHMKKDKWVKAYSNTQYGEDDDDNDKYWFWINKSGDVYVPDDSKETGIGATRYKLDDCEGDTFDDQFKEDNYDDDDNTIGLTMYEKKINSKTYYFNANGQMLSKFVKTDASDEEDGVAKMYYLGGWDDGYRKDGSQTIKDEAGTAARFYFATSDNKDEGYFNAAGINGAKSGKLYSDGLLVTADDDKYEIKDVTIYTVAEGQTTATAQVASYIVNKSGSIQTAAKEYKDDDDVVVDATGFSFSGTKGALYKSFNTSTVATGSNATK
;
A
#
# COMPACT_ATOMS: atom_id res chain seq x y z
N MET A 1 6.56 9.00 -3.26
CA MET A 1 7.34 10.22 -3.55
C MET A 1 6.67 11.50 -3.02
N GLN A 2 5.37 11.71 -3.22
CA GLN A 2 4.67 12.94 -2.76
C GLN A 2 4.40 12.97 -1.24
N LEU A 3 4.06 11.83 -0.63
CA LEU A 3 3.87 11.68 0.82
C LEU A 3 5.20 11.76 1.58
N GLY A 4 6.27 11.12 1.06
CA GLY A 4 7.60 11.24 1.66
C GLY A 4 8.13 12.67 1.67
N PHE A 5 7.80 13.45 0.62
CA PHE A 5 8.14 14.88 0.59
C PHE A 5 7.33 15.68 1.62
N LEU A 6 6.05 15.33 1.81
CA LEU A 6 5.18 15.95 2.82
C LEU A 6 5.64 15.59 4.24
N LYS A 7 5.99 14.31 4.51
CA LYS A 7 6.56 13.86 5.78
C LYS A 7 7.83 14.61 6.14
N GLN A 8 8.76 14.75 5.19
CA GLN A 8 10.00 15.50 5.38
C GLN A 8 9.75 16.99 5.59
N PHE A 9 8.74 17.56 4.90
CA PHE A 9 8.38 18.97 5.04
C PHE A 9 7.67 19.25 6.37
N GLN A 10 6.81 18.36 6.82
CA GLN A 10 6.13 18.46 8.13
C GLN A 10 7.10 18.19 9.28
N LYS A 11 7.96 17.18 9.18
CA LYS A 11 9.03 16.94 10.17
C LYS A 11 9.95 18.16 10.32
N HIS A 12 10.35 18.77 9.22
CA HIS A 12 11.12 20.04 9.27
C HIS A 12 10.32 21.19 9.87
N LYS A 13 9.00 21.24 9.66
CA LYS A 13 8.13 22.24 10.27
C LYS A 13 8.01 22.05 11.78
N LYS A 14 7.82 20.78 12.25
CA LYS A 14 7.78 20.45 13.69
C LYS A 14 9.11 20.79 14.38
N GLU A 15 10.25 20.41 13.80
CA GLU A 15 11.57 20.79 14.34
C GLU A 15 11.78 22.31 14.37
N SER A 16 11.26 23.03 13.38
CA SER A 16 11.29 24.49 13.35
C SER A 16 10.34 25.11 14.38
N ALA A 17 9.17 24.52 14.61
CA ALA A 17 8.20 24.97 15.61
C ALA A 17 8.70 24.71 17.03
N PHE A 18 9.30 23.55 17.30
CA PHE A 18 9.96 23.28 18.58
C PHE A 18 11.12 24.24 18.87
N ILE A 19 11.87 24.64 17.85
CA ILE A 19 12.91 25.68 17.97
C ILE A 19 12.30 27.08 18.11
N MET A 20 11.16 27.35 17.46
CA MET A 20 10.44 28.63 17.61
C MET A 20 9.78 28.79 18.97
N ARG A 21 9.21 27.72 19.58
CA ARG A 21 8.69 27.77 20.96
C ARG A 21 9.75 28.22 21.98
N LYS A 22 11.03 27.96 21.72
CA LYS A 22 12.16 28.47 22.52
C LYS A 22 12.67 29.86 22.13
N GLN A 23 12.25 30.42 21.00
CA GLN A 23 12.75 31.71 20.50
C GLN A 23 11.69 32.80 20.32
N THR A 24 10.39 32.54 20.49
CA THR A 24 9.34 33.55 20.34
C THR A 24 9.14 34.40 21.58
N LYS A 25 10.24 34.85 22.19
CA LYS A 25 10.23 35.99 23.09
C LYS A 25 10.51 37.30 22.38
N LEU A 26 10.25 37.43 21.11
CA LEU A 26 10.36 38.71 20.40
C LEU A 26 9.62 38.64 19.06
N VAL A 27 8.40 39.05 19.00
CA VAL A 27 7.81 39.93 17.97
C VAL A 27 6.33 40.08 18.26
N ALA A 28 5.93 41.01 19.02
CA ALA A 28 4.69 41.74 18.82
C ALA A 28 4.72 43.07 19.59
N VAL A 29 5.63 43.91 19.22
CA VAL A 29 5.44 45.32 19.49
C VAL A 29 5.29 46.01 18.15
N VAL A 30 4.11 45.96 17.59
CA VAL A 30 3.62 47.08 16.79
C VAL A 30 2.49 47.67 17.59
N SER A 31 2.85 48.39 18.59
CA SER A 31 2.01 49.38 19.19
C SER A 31 1.56 50.35 18.13
N ALA A 32 0.33 50.27 17.70
CA ALA A 32 -0.37 51.43 17.24
C ALA A 32 -0.52 52.33 18.48
N SER A 33 0.50 53.12 18.76
CA SER A 33 0.42 54.25 19.64
C SER A 33 -0.56 55.27 19.04
N ALA A 34 -1.85 55.02 19.25
CA ALA A 34 -2.77 56.14 19.26
C ALA A 34 -2.57 56.83 20.62
N LEU A 35 -1.54 57.67 20.68
CA LEU A 35 -1.43 58.68 21.68
C LEU A 35 -2.71 59.52 21.62
N LEU A 36 -3.67 59.25 22.50
CA LEU A 36 -4.59 60.25 22.97
C LEU A 36 -3.75 61.28 23.73
N ALA A 37 -3.25 62.32 23.02
CA ALA A 37 -2.82 63.52 23.64
C ALA A 37 -4.07 64.21 24.22
N LEU A 38 -4.41 63.80 25.45
CA LEU A 38 -5.36 64.55 26.27
C LEU A 38 -4.58 65.73 26.85
N GLY A 39 -4.50 66.82 26.05
CA GLY A 39 -4.23 68.14 26.58
C GLY A 39 -5.29 68.47 27.65
N ALA A 40 -4.79 68.98 28.79
CA ALA A 40 -5.63 69.42 29.87
C ALA A 40 -6.72 70.41 29.42
N SER A 41 -7.89 69.85 29.10
CA SER A 41 -9.14 70.57 29.09
C SER A 41 -10.17 69.64 29.71
N LEU A 42 -10.84 70.13 30.72
CA LEU A 42 -12.01 69.49 31.33
C LEU A 42 -13.08 69.32 30.26
N THR A 43 -12.98 68.26 29.46
CA THR A 43 -14.06 67.87 28.53
C THR A 43 -14.78 66.72 29.18
N SER A 44 -15.93 66.99 29.73
CA SER A 44 -16.92 66.03 30.10
C SER A 44 -17.38 65.32 28.83
N PHE A 45 -17.07 64.06 28.66
CA PHE A 45 -17.67 63.22 27.59
C PHE A 45 -19.01 62.72 28.07
N ALA A 46 -20.09 63.14 27.38
CA ALA A 46 -21.41 62.58 27.63
C ALA A 46 -21.39 61.08 27.23
N ALA A 47 -21.27 60.21 28.19
CA ALA A 47 -21.43 58.77 27.98
C ALA A 47 -22.88 58.39 28.02
N SER A 48 -23.27 57.35 27.28
CA SER A 48 -24.59 56.72 27.44
C SER A 48 -24.80 56.14 28.85
N LYS A 49 -23.73 55.90 29.56
CA LYS A 49 -23.70 55.49 30.97
C LYS A 49 -22.54 56.18 31.66
N GLY A 50 -22.80 57.27 32.38
CA GLY A 50 -21.86 58.00 33.24
C GLY A 50 -21.14 59.18 32.55
N THR A 51 -20.46 59.97 33.40
CA THR A 51 -19.58 61.13 33.02
C THR A 51 -18.15 60.83 33.43
N TRP A 52 -17.22 60.91 32.48
CA TRP A 52 -15.83 60.60 32.74
C TRP A 52 -15.06 61.85 33.25
N MET A 53 -14.32 61.69 34.33
CA MET A 53 -13.44 62.70 34.90
C MET A 53 -12.10 62.11 35.29
N MET A 54 -11.03 62.94 35.18
CA MET A 54 -9.71 62.58 35.67
C MET A 54 -9.51 63.18 37.05
N VAL A 55 -9.18 62.32 38.03
CA VAL A 55 -8.88 62.68 39.38
C VAL A 55 -7.52 62.05 39.74
N ASP A 56 -6.59 62.89 40.18
CA ASP A 56 -5.20 62.50 40.60
C ASP A 56 -4.44 61.67 39.54
N GLY A 57 -4.75 61.87 38.27
CA GLY A 57 -4.10 61.18 37.16
C GLY A 57 -4.80 59.92 36.67
N GLU A 58 -5.83 59.46 37.33
CA GLU A 58 -6.65 58.30 36.96
C GLU A 58 -8.05 58.71 36.49
N TRP A 59 -8.63 57.89 35.60
CA TRP A 59 -9.95 58.13 35.03
C TRP A 59 -11.03 57.39 35.86
N TYR A 60 -12.08 58.12 36.20
CA TYR A 60 -13.29 57.62 36.87
C TYR A 60 -14.53 57.93 36.03
N CYS A 61 -15.55 57.10 36.15
CA CYS A 61 -16.83 57.33 35.56
C CYS A 61 -17.89 57.57 36.66
N TYR A 62 -18.62 58.67 36.59
CA TYR A 62 -19.61 59.06 37.59
C TYR A 62 -21.04 58.97 37.07
N ASP A 63 -21.96 58.62 37.90
CA ASP A 63 -23.38 58.65 37.62
C ASP A 63 -23.93 60.12 37.63
N LYS A 64 -25.26 60.27 37.39
CA LYS A 64 -25.92 61.57 37.43
C LYS A 64 -25.97 62.23 38.80
N ASN A 65 -25.77 61.49 39.90
CA ASN A 65 -25.76 61.96 41.27
C ASN A 65 -24.33 62.37 41.72
N GLY A 66 -23.32 62.03 40.93
CA GLY A 66 -21.91 62.28 41.29
C GLY A 66 -21.28 61.12 42.02
N ASP A 67 -21.89 59.95 42.05
CA ASP A 67 -21.33 58.75 42.60
C ASP A 67 -20.49 58.00 41.55
N ALA A 68 -19.28 57.53 41.93
CA ALA A 68 -18.47 56.76 40.99
C ALA A 68 -19.07 55.38 40.72
N TYR A 69 -19.04 54.97 39.45
CA TYR A 69 -19.31 53.59 39.09
C TYR A 69 -18.13 52.70 39.54
N GLU A 70 -18.43 51.51 39.96
CA GLU A 70 -17.48 50.45 40.36
C GLU A 70 -17.86 49.14 39.67
N ASN A 71 -16.88 48.29 39.34
CA ASN A 71 -17.02 46.95 38.78
C ASN A 71 -18.05 46.88 37.63
N THR A 72 -17.94 47.79 36.64
CA THR A 72 -18.88 47.83 35.53
C THR A 72 -18.34 48.53 34.30
N PHE A 73 -18.98 48.28 33.16
CA PHE A 73 -18.70 48.98 31.91
C PHE A 73 -19.42 50.35 31.87
N CYS A 74 -18.67 51.37 31.47
CA CYS A 74 -19.13 52.70 31.15
C CYS A 74 -18.81 53.00 29.68
N THR A 75 -19.69 53.73 28.98
CA THR A 75 -19.56 53.99 27.55
C THR A 75 -19.10 55.43 27.28
N SER A 76 -18.10 55.61 26.44
CA SER A 76 -17.67 56.93 25.93
C SER A 76 -17.43 56.85 24.42
N ASN A 77 -17.99 57.78 23.66
CA ASN A 77 -17.85 57.84 22.20
C ASN A 77 -18.18 56.50 21.48
N GLY A 78 -19.15 55.77 21.97
CA GLY A 78 -19.60 54.48 21.41
C GLY A 78 -18.61 53.33 21.70
N LYS A 79 -17.71 53.49 22.64
CA LYS A 79 -16.76 52.50 23.11
C LYS A 79 -16.96 52.22 24.60
N ASP A 80 -16.84 50.97 25.01
CA ASP A 80 -16.98 50.56 26.38
C ASP A 80 -15.65 50.50 27.08
N TYR A 81 -15.60 50.94 28.33
CA TYR A 81 -14.45 50.98 29.22
C TYR A 81 -14.88 50.43 30.58
N TYR A 82 -14.02 49.66 31.22
CA TYR A 82 -14.33 49.09 32.51
C TYR A 82 -13.67 49.88 33.65
N VAL A 83 -14.43 50.10 34.70
CA VAL A 83 -13.94 50.66 35.98
C VAL A 83 -13.94 49.54 37.02
N GLY A 84 -12.85 49.48 37.79
CA GLY A 84 -12.64 48.45 38.81
C GLY A 84 -13.40 48.70 40.13
N ASP A 85 -13.07 47.93 41.14
CA ASP A 85 -13.62 48.04 42.48
C ASP A 85 -13.26 49.37 43.20
N ASP A 86 -12.17 49.97 42.79
CA ASP A 86 -11.74 51.30 43.24
C ASP A 86 -12.31 52.45 42.37
N GLY A 87 -13.16 52.13 41.44
CA GLY A 87 -13.75 53.08 40.45
C GLY A 87 -12.78 53.55 39.37
N GLN A 88 -11.53 53.11 39.38
CA GLN A 88 -10.51 53.51 38.37
C GLN A 88 -10.69 52.78 37.07
N LEU A 89 -10.28 53.42 35.98
CA LEU A 89 -10.26 52.79 34.64
C LEU A 89 -9.21 51.66 34.61
N VAL A 90 -9.70 50.46 34.38
CA VAL A 90 -8.86 49.27 34.19
C VAL A 90 -8.23 49.27 32.79
N ARG A 91 -6.95 48.87 32.67
CA ARG A 91 -6.18 48.83 31.42
C ARG A 91 -5.36 47.54 31.31
N SER A 92 -5.22 47.06 30.09
CA SER A 92 -4.40 45.89 29.73
C SER A 92 -4.65 44.71 30.65
N ALA A 93 -5.90 44.41 30.95
CA ALA A 93 -6.30 43.41 31.91
C ALA A 93 -7.58 42.69 31.52
N TRP A 94 -7.72 41.48 32.06
CA TRP A 94 -8.98 40.79 32.13
C TRP A 94 -9.96 41.50 33.03
N VAL A 95 -11.23 41.45 32.69
CA VAL A 95 -12.34 41.90 33.55
C VAL A 95 -13.48 40.92 33.49
N GLU A 96 -14.13 40.69 34.63
CA GLU A 96 -15.35 39.92 34.75
C GLU A 96 -16.53 40.86 34.96
N ASP A 97 -17.62 40.65 34.24
CA ASP A 97 -18.85 41.38 34.39
C ASP A 97 -20.03 40.43 34.16
N ASP A 98 -20.85 40.26 35.20
CA ASP A 98 -22.04 39.40 35.20
C ASP A 98 -21.71 37.95 34.76
N GLY A 99 -20.64 37.36 35.25
CA GLY A 99 -20.18 36.02 34.98
C GLY A 99 -19.65 35.80 33.57
N ASN A 100 -19.29 36.89 32.86
CA ASN A 100 -18.66 36.80 31.54
C ASN A 100 -17.29 37.47 31.55
N TYR A 101 -16.36 36.94 30.79
CA TYR A 101 -15.00 37.42 30.70
C TYR A 101 -14.79 38.31 29.49
N TYR A 102 -14.08 39.42 29.70
CA TYR A 102 -13.72 40.42 28.71
C TYR A 102 -12.24 40.79 28.88
N PHE A 103 -11.68 41.45 27.89
CA PHE A 103 -10.37 42.05 28.02
C PHE A 103 -10.40 43.51 27.61
N VAL A 104 -9.75 44.36 28.38
CA VAL A 104 -9.57 45.76 28.04
C VAL A 104 -8.14 46.05 27.61
N ASN A 105 -7.99 46.82 26.53
CA ASN A 105 -6.66 47.14 25.98
C ASN A 105 -5.90 48.20 26.83
N SER A 106 -4.73 48.62 26.38
CA SER A 106 -3.91 49.61 27.06
C SER A 106 -4.56 51.00 27.19
N ALA A 107 -5.56 51.30 26.38
CA ALA A 107 -6.38 52.50 26.53
C ALA A 107 -7.59 52.29 27.45
N GLY A 108 -7.76 51.11 28.04
CA GLY A 108 -8.93 50.74 28.84
C GLY A 108 -10.17 50.38 28.02
N GLN A 109 -10.08 50.30 26.70
CA GLN A 109 -11.20 50.02 25.82
C GLN A 109 -11.42 48.51 25.75
N LYS A 110 -12.72 48.08 25.87
CA LYS A 110 -13.14 46.69 25.68
C LYS A 110 -12.79 46.21 24.27
N ILE A 111 -12.11 45.04 24.18
CA ILE A 111 -11.79 44.38 22.91
C ILE A 111 -13.07 43.73 22.35
N THR A 112 -13.30 43.87 21.06
CA THR A 112 -14.43 43.26 20.34
C THR A 112 -14.03 42.83 18.95
N ASN A 113 -14.51 41.68 18.48
CA ASN A 113 -14.15 41.05 17.20
C ASN A 113 -12.63 40.97 16.96
N ASP A 114 -11.88 40.68 17.98
CA ASP A 114 -10.43 40.67 17.91
C ASP A 114 -9.79 39.62 18.82
N TRP A 115 -8.54 39.35 18.56
CA TRP A 115 -7.73 38.36 19.24
C TRP A 115 -6.84 38.98 20.32
N ARG A 116 -6.56 38.17 21.36
CA ARG A 116 -5.59 38.54 22.38
C ARG A 116 -4.74 37.35 22.77
N LEU A 117 -3.42 37.54 22.79
CA LEU A 117 -2.45 36.65 23.42
C LEU A 117 -2.16 37.18 24.83
N THR A 118 -2.45 36.41 25.85
CA THR A 118 -2.31 36.79 27.25
C THR A 118 -2.35 35.58 28.15
N ALA A 119 -1.83 35.68 29.38
CA ALA A 119 -2.05 34.66 30.40
C ALA A 119 -3.54 34.47 30.71
N PRO A 120 -3.95 33.29 31.19
CA PRO A 120 -5.33 33.04 31.64
C PRO A 120 -5.82 34.05 32.68
N TYR A 121 -7.16 34.15 32.85
CA TYR A 121 -7.76 35.09 33.79
C TYR A 121 -7.39 34.80 35.27
N ASP A 122 -7.26 33.54 35.63
CA ASP A 122 -7.06 33.07 37.01
C ASP A 122 -5.60 32.77 37.36
N ASP A 123 -4.70 32.74 36.36
CA ASP A 123 -3.27 32.53 36.57
C ASP A 123 -2.41 33.41 35.64
N ASP A 124 -1.99 34.58 36.14
CA ASP A 124 -1.15 35.56 35.41
C ASP A 124 0.31 35.09 35.26
N SER A 125 0.68 33.98 35.89
CA SER A 125 2.00 33.34 35.81
C SER A 125 2.06 32.20 34.79
N ALA A 126 0.93 31.73 34.29
CA ALA A 126 0.84 30.69 33.29
C ALA A 126 1.32 31.15 31.90
N GLU A 127 1.54 30.22 30.98
CA GLU A 127 1.89 30.54 29.61
C GLU A 127 0.75 31.30 28.92
N GLU A 128 1.13 32.28 28.04
CA GLU A 128 0.17 33.07 27.30
C GLU A 128 -0.56 32.19 26.26
N GLN A 129 -1.90 32.26 26.25
CA GLN A 129 -2.79 31.57 25.32
C GLN A 129 -3.53 32.56 24.42
N TRP A 130 -4.03 32.09 23.27
CA TRP A 130 -4.83 32.89 22.38
C TRP A 130 -6.30 32.84 22.73
N TYR A 131 -6.90 34.01 22.89
CA TYR A 131 -8.32 34.21 23.15
C TYR A 131 -8.98 35.02 22.05
N TYR A 132 -10.24 34.78 21.77
CA TYR A 132 -11.02 35.56 20.83
C TYR A 132 -12.20 36.23 21.55
N PHE A 133 -12.35 37.55 21.34
CA PHE A 133 -13.45 38.34 21.89
C PHE A 133 -14.48 38.62 20.81
N LYS A 134 -15.73 38.17 21.03
CA LYS A 134 -16.87 38.28 20.11
C LYS A 134 -17.27 39.74 19.88
N SER A 135 -18.25 39.99 19.00
CA SER A 135 -18.74 41.34 18.70
C SER A 135 -19.31 42.09 19.91
N ASN A 136 -19.80 41.37 20.90
CA ASN A 136 -20.25 41.91 22.18
C ASN A 136 -19.12 42.05 23.22
N GLY A 137 -17.90 41.63 22.87
CA GLY A 137 -16.73 41.67 23.72
C GLY A 137 -16.58 40.47 24.66
N LYS A 138 -17.53 39.55 24.71
CA LYS A 138 -17.39 38.35 25.54
C LYS A 138 -16.34 37.42 24.93
N ARG A 139 -15.54 36.79 25.78
CA ARG A 139 -14.62 35.70 25.42
C ARG A 139 -15.40 34.59 24.73
N ALA A 140 -14.83 33.99 23.68
CA ALA A 140 -15.33 32.75 23.13
C ALA A 140 -14.99 31.60 24.08
N GLU A 141 -15.95 30.76 24.45
CA GLU A 141 -15.82 29.62 25.37
C GLU A 141 -16.68 28.47 24.85
N ASP A 142 -16.19 27.26 24.90
CA ASP A 142 -16.90 26.05 24.46
C ASP A 142 -17.52 26.19 23.06
N GLU A 143 -16.94 26.98 22.18
CA GLU A 143 -17.55 27.30 20.91
C GLU A 143 -16.59 27.30 19.72
N LYS A 144 -17.18 27.15 18.56
CA LYS A 144 -16.51 27.24 17.26
C LYS A 144 -16.74 28.61 16.65
N ILE A 145 -15.67 29.33 16.36
CA ILE A 145 -15.71 30.66 15.76
C ILE A 145 -15.24 30.62 14.30
N THR A 146 -15.97 31.32 13.41
CA THR A 146 -15.49 31.60 12.06
C THR A 146 -14.98 33.03 11.98
N TYR A 147 -13.68 33.18 11.77
CA TYR A 147 -13.04 34.48 11.61
C TYR A 147 -12.30 34.57 10.27
N LYS A 148 -12.65 35.56 9.46
CA LYS A 148 -12.09 35.76 8.10
C LYS A 148 -12.11 34.50 7.22
N GLY A 149 -13.18 33.71 7.33
CA GLY A 149 -13.36 32.47 6.55
C GLY A 149 -12.57 31.26 7.05
N LYS A 150 -11.93 31.36 8.19
CA LYS A 150 -11.24 30.26 8.88
C LYS A 150 -11.99 29.88 10.14
N THR A 151 -11.95 28.60 10.51
CA THR A 151 -12.63 28.06 11.70
C THR A 151 -11.62 27.79 12.80
N TYR A 152 -11.98 28.15 14.01
CA TYR A 152 -11.22 28.01 15.24
C TYR A 152 -12.11 27.43 16.32
N PHE A 153 -11.53 26.73 17.30
CA PHE A 153 -12.23 26.13 18.42
C PHE A 153 -11.65 26.67 19.71
N PHE A 154 -12.52 26.77 20.73
CA PHE A 154 -12.17 27.26 22.05
C PHE A 154 -12.75 26.34 23.11
N ASP A 155 -11.94 26.00 24.10
CA ASP A 155 -12.36 25.20 25.24
C ASP A 155 -13.22 25.98 26.25
N SER A 156 -13.50 25.38 27.40
CA SER A 156 -14.28 25.98 28.50
C SER A 156 -13.60 27.16 29.14
N GLU A 157 -12.25 27.17 29.17
CA GLU A 157 -11.42 28.28 29.66
C GLU A 157 -11.24 29.38 28.61
N GLY A 158 -11.80 29.16 27.40
CA GLY A 158 -11.73 30.08 26.26
C GLY A 158 -10.38 30.10 25.55
N GLU A 159 -9.53 29.12 25.80
CA GLU A 159 -8.24 28.97 25.13
C GLU A 159 -8.44 28.42 23.72
N MET A 160 -7.64 28.92 22.77
CA MET A 160 -7.71 28.46 21.39
C MET A 160 -7.05 27.10 21.25
N LEU A 161 -7.81 26.10 20.81
CA LEU A 161 -7.35 24.74 20.61
C LEU A 161 -6.48 24.59 19.35
N THR A 162 -5.46 23.74 19.44
CA THR A 162 -4.57 23.32 18.33
C THR A 162 -4.42 21.81 18.32
N GLY A 163 -3.90 21.21 17.24
CA GLY A 163 -3.80 19.77 17.13
C GLY A 163 -5.16 19.10 16.95
N TRP A 164 -5.34 17.93 17.55
CA TRP A 164 -6.61 17.20 17.51
C TRP A 164 -7.63 17.81 18.46
N VAL A 165 -8.76 18.19 17.91
CA VAL A 165 -9.86 18.83 18.61
C VAL A 165 -11.12 17.99 18.50
N GLN A 166 -11.80 17.73 19.62
CA GLN A 166 -12.97 16.88 19.67
C GLN A 166 -14.12 17.57 20.39
N LYS A 167 -15.34 17.26 19.94
CA LYS A 167 -16.53 17.72 20.65
C LYS A 167 -16.72 16.94 21.95
N SER A 168 -16.75 17.66 23.07
CA SER A 168 -17.00 17.13 24.41
C SER A 168 -18.29 17.73 24.98
N GLY A 169 -19.34 16.94 25.12
CA GLY A 169 -20.64 17.46 25.54
C GLY A 169 -21.21 18.52 24.59
N ASP A 170 -21.46 19.72 25.11
CA ASP A 170 -21.89 20.88 24.30
C ASP A 170 -20.72 21.76 23.82
N GLY A 171 -19.51 21.55 24.37
CA GLY A 171 -18.29 22.31 24.12
C GLY A 171 -17.27 21.60 23.21
N TRP A 172 -16.06 22.10 23.27
CA TRP A 172 -14.90 21.63 22.50
C TRP A 172 -13.68 21.47 23.43
N ASP A 173 -12.86 20.45 23.18
CA ASP A 173 -11.69 20.15 23.97
C ASP A 173 -10.59 19.51 23.11
N GLU A 174 -9.39 19.34 23.64
CA GLU A 174 -8.40 18.47 23.06
C GLU A 174 -8.97 17.04 22.94
N ALA A 175 -8.61 16.35 21.86
CA ALA A 175 -9.16 15.02 21.65
C ALA A 175 -8.58 14.03 22.69
N SER A 176 -9.45 13.23 23.29
CA SER A 176 -9.13 12.24 24.30
C SER A 176 -9.54 10.81 23.93
N THR A 177 -9.93 10.60 22.67
CA THR A 177 -10.26 9.28 22.13
C THR A 177 -9.88 9.17 20.67
N ALA A 178 -9.35 8.01 20.27
CA ALA A 178 -9.01 7.69 18.90
C ALA A 178 -10.22 7.61 17.95
N ASP A 179 -11.45 7.47 18.46
CA ASP A 179 -12.66 7.33 17.64
C ASP A 179 -13.02 8.62 16.89
N VAL A 180 -12.43 8.79 15.70
CA VAL A 180 -12.76 9.90 14.78
C VAL A 180 -14.06 9.68 14.00
N LYS A 181 -14.64 8.46 14.04
CA LYS A 181 -15.86 8.11 13.30
C LYS A 181 -17.13 8.42 14.10
N GLY A 182 -17.12 8.12 15.40
CA GLY A 182 -18.26 8.30 16.31
C GLY A 182 -18.38 9.70 16.89
N THR A 183 -17.35 10.55 16.77
CA THR A 183 -17.28 11.89 17.35
C THR A 183 -17.02 12.97 16.30
N GLU A 184 -17.34 14.22 16.64
CA GLU A 184 -16.94 15.38 15.82
C GLU A 184 -15.48 15.72 16.12
N THR A 185 -14.54 15.06 15.41
CA THR A 185 -13.09 15.23 15.56
C THR A 185 -12.51 16.00 14.38
N TYR A 186 -11.70 17.01 14.67
CA TYR A 186 -11.05 17.90 13.71
C TYR A 186 -9.56 18.02 14.05
N TYR A 187 -8.81 18.57 13.11
CA TYR A 187 -7.41 18.94 13.36
C TYR A 187 -7.19 20.42 13.06
N CYS A 188 -6.60 21.13 14.01
CA CYS A 188 -6.20 22.53 13.88
C CYS A 188 -4.68 22.64 13.74
N ASP A 189 -4.24 23.56 12.88
CA ASP A 189 -2.82 23.85 12.78
C ASP A 189 -2.31 24.66 14.00
N GLU A 190 -1.01 24.90 14.06
CA GLU A 190 -0.37 25.66 15.15
C GLU A 190 -0.93 27.10 15.33
N THR A 191 -1.67 27.60 14.35
CA THR A 191 -2.34 28.90 14.42
C THR A 191 -3.81 28.78 14.79
N GLY A 192 -4.25 27.57 15.21
CA GLY A 192 -5.63 27.26 15.59
C GLY A 192 -6.59 27.07 14.41
N VAL A 193 -6.10 27.17 13.18
CA VAL A 193 -6.97 27.05 11.99
C VAL A 193 -7.32 25.60 11.72
N ARG A 194 -8.61 25.27 11.71
CA ARG A 194 -9.08 23.95 11.29
C ARG A 194 -8.63 23.63 9.88
N LEU A 195 -8.02 22.47 9.68
CA LEU A 195 -7.58 21.99 8.38
C LEU A 195 -8.73 21.34 7.59
N GLU A 196 -8.70 21.53 6.28
CA GLU A 196 -9.63 20.96 5.32
C GLU A 196 -8.90 20.51 4.06
N ASN A 197 -9.34 19.40 3.44
CA ASN A 197 -8.73 18.81 2.23
C ASN A 197 -7.20 18.69 2.34
N SER A 198 -6.70 18.31 3.49
CA SER A 198 -5.28 18.30 3.84
C SER A 198 -4.86 16.98 4.43
N TRP A 199 -3.60 16.63 4.23
CA TRP A 199 -2.93 15.55 4.93
C TRP A 199 -2.30 16.05 6.22
N VAL A 200 -2.37 15.23 7.26
CA VAL A 200 -1.72 15.42 8.56
C VAL A 200 -0.92 14.15 8.86
N TYR A 201 0.29 14.32 9.37
CA TYR A 201 1.11 13.24 9.91
C TYR A 201 1.36 13.56 11.37
N ASP A 202 0.71 12.83 12.25
CA ASP A 202 0.72 13.08 13.68
C ASP A 202 0.34 11.83 14.47
N TYR A 203 0.51 11.88 15.79
CA TYR A 203 0.04 10.85 16.71
C TYR A 203 -1.48 10.71 16.65
N ALA A 204 -1.98 9.59 17.18
CA ALA A 204 -3.43 9.37 17.28
C ALA A 204 -4.08 10.44 18.17
N PRO A 205 -5.39 10.75 17.98
CA PRO A 205 -6.08 11.80 18.73
C PRO A 205 -6.08 11.63 20.26
N ASP A 206 -5.93 10.40 20.76
CA ASP A 206 -5.92 10.07 22.18
C ASP A 206 -4.53 10.00 22.82
N VAL A 207 -3.48 10.27 22.05
CA VAL A 207 -2.11 10.33 22.57
C VAL A 207 -1.88 11.70 23.20
N ASP A 208 -1.53 11.69 24.48
CA ASP A 208 -1.16 12.91 25.20
C ASP A 208 0.17 13.44 24.67
N GLN A 209 0.13 14.64 24.09
CA GLN A 209 1.29 15.27 23.46
C GLN A 209 2.38 15.65 24.49
N ASP A 210 2.04 15.71 25.78
CA ASP A 210 2.98 16.01 26.86
C ASP A 210 3.62 14.74 27.45
N ASP A 211 3.05 13.54 27.17
CA ASP A 211 3.53 12.24 27.66
C ASP A 211 3.65 11.21 26.54
N ILE A 212 4.29 11.58 25.43
CA ILE A 212 4.53 10.69 24.29
C ILE A 212 5.52 9.60 24.70
N ASN A 213 5.09 8.35 24.57
CA ASN A 213 5.89 7.17 24.85
C ASN A 213 6.60 6.64 23.59
N SER A 214 7.60 5.75 23.78
CA SER A 214 8.33 5.11 22.66
C SER A 214 7.45 4.19 21.81
N ASP A 215 6.30 3.80 22.32
CA ASP A 215 5.35 2.90 21.67
C ASP A 215 4.24 3.67 20.91
N ASP A 216 4.27 5.00 20.97
CA ASP A 216 3.34 5.86 20.26
C ASP A 216 3.91 6.20 18.86
N ASP A 217 3.17 5.85 17.82
CA ASP A 217 3.55 6.09 16.43
C ASP A 217 2.75 7.20 15.77
N GLU A 218 3.42 7.98 14.93
CA GLU A 218 2.78 8.96 14.06
C GLU A 218 2.18 8.26 12.84
N HIS A 219 0.96 8.65 12.46
CA HIS A 219 0.23 8.12 11.31
C HIS A 219 -0.21 9.21 10.34
N TRP A 220 -0.49 8.82 9.10
CA TRP A 220 -1.09 9.71 8.13
C TRP A 220 -2.62 9.74 8.26
N TYR A 221 -3.16 10.95 8.32
CA TYR A 221 -4.60 11.23 8.32
C TYR A 221 -4.95 12.15 7.15
N TYR A 222 -6.17 12.03 6.64
CA TYR A 222 -6.69 12.95 5.62
C TYR A 222 -7.94 13.66 6.12
N LEU A 223 -7.87 14.98 6.21
CA LEU A 223 -9.01 15.83 6.59
C LEU A 223 -9.87 16.09 5.36
N LYS A 224 -11.15 15.72 5.44
CA LYS A 224 -12.16 15.98 4.38
C LYS A 224 -12.43 17.47 4.22
N SER A 225 -13.21 17.85 3.21
CA SER A 225 -13.70 19.25 3.05
C SER A 225 -14.58 19.72 4.21
N SER A 226 -15.13 18.81 5.01
CA SER A 226 -15.83 19.14 6.26
C SER A 226 -14.87 19.43 7.42
N GLY A 227 -13.59 19.17 7.26
CA GLY A 227 -12.56 19.22 8.30
C GLY A 227 -12.44 17.93 9.10
N GLN A 228 -13.41 17.01 9.06
CA GLN A 228 -13.34 15.75 9.77
C GLN A 228 -12.33 14.80 9.13
N ALA A 229 -11.69 13.94 9.93
CA ALA A 229 -10.82 12.88 9.44
C ALA A 229 -11.58 11.90 8.52
N ALA A 230 -10.91 11.40 7.50
CA ALA A 230 -11.46 10.39 6.61
C ALA A 230 -11.37 9.02 7.30
N THR A 231 -12.42 8.22 7.15
CA THR A 231 -12.46 6.80 7.51
C THR A 231 -12.93 5.99 6.32
N GLY A 232 -12.54 4.72 6.25
CA GLY A 232 -12.90 3.85 5.14
C GLY A 232 -12.27 4.28 3.80
N LYS A 233 -12.93 3.95 2.69
CA LYS A 233 -12.42 4.25 1.33
C LYS A 233 -12.61 5.73 0.98
N LYS A 234 -11.53 6.43 0.70
CA LYS A 234 -11.55 7.81 0.23
C LYS A 234 -11.01 7.93 -1.19
N SER A 235 -11.89 8.13 -2.14
CA SER A 235 -11.54 8.31 -3.55
C SER A 235 -11.28 9.77 -3.91
N ASN A 236 -10.51 9.96 -4.97
CA ASN A 236 -10.26 11.27 -5.59
C ASN A 236 -9.50 12.28 -4.71
N VAL A 237 -8.60 11.80 -3.86
CA VAL A 237 -7.61 12.66 -3.22
C VAL A 237 -6.49 12.90 -4.24
N LYS A 238 -6.50 14.06 -4.91
CA LYS A 238 -5.61 14.38 -6.04
C LYS A 238 -5.58 13.30 -7.14
N GLY A 239 -6.76 12.69 -7.42
CA GLY A 239 -6.90 11.64 -8.43
C GLY A 239 -6.59 10.21 -7.95
N GLN A 240 -6.14 10.04 -6.72
CA GLN A 240 -5.83 8.74 -6.12
C GLN A 240 -6.92 8.28 -5.15
N THR A 241 -6.87 7.01 -4.77
CA THR A 241 -7.76 6.40 -3.77
C THR A 241 -6.90 5.91 -2.60
N TYR A 242 -7.36 6.19 -1.39
CA TYR A 242 -6.74 5.78 -0.14
C TYR A 242 -7.75 5.09 0.74
N PHE A 243 -7.28 4.33 1.70
CA PHE A 243 -8.09 3.67 2.71
C PHE A 243 -7.62 4.10 4.10
N PHE A 244 -8.57 4.17 5.01
CA PHE A 244 -8.35 4.55 6.40
C PHE A 244 -9.14 3.60 7.29
N ASP A 245 -8.60 3.27 8.43
CA ASP A 245 -9.32 2.49 9.44
C ASP A 245 -10.44 3.30 10.11
N GLU A 246 -11.02 2.77 11.17
CA GLU A 246 -12.08 3.45 11.93
C GLU A 246 -11.56 4.61 12.78
N GLU A 247 -10.26 4.62 13.10
CA GLU A 247 -9.54 5.68 13.82
C GLU A 247 -9.00 6.76 12.87
N GLY A 248 -9.17 6.58 11.55
CA GLY A 248 -8.74 7.53 10.53
C GLY A 248 -7.28 7.39 10.12
N LYS A 249 -6.55 6.38 10.59
CA LYS A 249 -5.18 6.09 10.19
C LYS A 249 -5.15 5.57 8.76
N MET A 250 -4.21 6.05 7.94
CA MET A 250 -4.05 5.60 6.55
C MET A 250 -3.52 4.16 6.53
N LEU A 251 -4.22 3.31 5.79
CA LEU A 251 -3.84 1.91 5.60
C LEU A 251 -2.86 1.76 4.44
N THR A 252 -1.87 0.89 4.60
CA THR A 252 -0.82 0.55 3.63
C THR A 252 -0.77 -0.95 3.37
N GLY A 253 0.06 -1.40 2.42
CA GLY A 253 0.19 -2.81 2.09
C GLY A 253 -1.14 -3.45 1.65
N TRP A 254 -1.43 -4.63 2.16
CA TRP A 254 -2.69 -5.33 1.92
C TRP A 254 -3.82 -4.74 2.75
N VAL A 255 -4.86 -4.30 2.09
CA VAL A 255 -6.04 -3.68 2.72
C VAL A 255 -7.28 -4.49 2.38
N VAL A 256 -8.00 -4.92 3.41
CA VAL A 256 -9.19 -5.76 3.30
C VAL A 256 -10.40 -5.01 3.83
N LYS A 257 -11.52 -5.21 3.15
CA LYS A 257 -12.80 -4.66 3.57
C LYS A 257 -13.38 -5.43 4.75
N THR A 258 -13.76 -4.71 5.80
CA THR A 258 -14.44 -5.23 6.97
C THR A 258 -15.87 -4.70 7.03
N GLY A 259 -16.86 -5.60 7.06
CA GLY A 259 -18.27 -5.21 7.09
C GLY A 259 -18.69 -4.36 5.87
N SER A 260 -19.59 -3.40 6.07
CA SER A 260 -20.18 -2.63 4.98
C SER A 260 -19.32 -1.46 4.49
N ASN A 261 -18.57 -0.80 5.37
CA ASN A 261 -17.79 0.40 5.05
C ASN A 261 -16.43 0.47 5.74
N GLY A 262 -16.07 -0.50 6.56
CA GLY A 262 -14.79 -0.59 7.25
C GLY A 262 -13.70 -1.15 6.32
N TYR A 263 -12.46 -0.83 6.64
CA TYR A 263 -11.26 -1.42 6.06
C TYR A 263 -10.23 -1.59 7.16
N THR A 264 -9.42 -2.62 7.05
CA THR A 264 -8.29 -2.85 7.94
C THR A 264 -7.07 -3.22 7.13
N GLN A 265 -5.90 -2.96 7.68
CA GLN A 265 -4.66 -3.51 7.16
C GLN A 265 -4.67 -4.99 7.47
N ALA A 266 -4.50 -5.77 6.45
CA ALA A 266 -4.57 -7.20 6.59
C ALA A 266 -3.26 -7.77 7.10
N TRP A 267 -2.18 -6.99 6.94
CA TRP A 267 -0.85 -7.48 7.21
C TRP A 267 0.18 -6.36 7.11
N ASN A 268 1.10 -6.30 8.02
CA ASN A 268 2.14 -5.29 8.09
C ASN A 268 3.49 -5.88 7.61
N ASP A 269 4.26 -5.09 6.86
CA ASP A 269 5.60 -5.45 6.39
C ASP A 269 6.64 -5.44 7.54
N ASP A 270 6.29 -4.90 8.69
CA ASP A 270 7.17 -4.82 9.86
C ASP A 270 6.82 -5.93 10.86
N ASP A 271 7.74 -6.87 11.05
CA ASP A 271 8.02 -7.83 12.13
C ASP A 271 6.95 -8.15 13.20
N ASP A 272 5.74 -7.65 13.10
CA ASP A 272 4.75 -7.88 14.13
C ASP A 272 3.88 -9.08 13.79
N THR A 273 4.14 -10.14 14.53
CA THR A 273 3.49 -11.45 14.44
C THR A 273 1.98 -11.43 14.73
N ASP A 274 1.42 -10.30 15.15
CA ASP A 274 0.04 -10.21 15.61
C ASP A 274 -0.99 -9.76 14.55
N GLY A 275 -0.56 -9.32 13.37
CA GLY A 275 -1.43 -8.77 12.32
C GLY A 275 -1.75 -9.70 11.15
N HIS A 276 -1.78 -10.98 11.36
CA HIS A 276 -1.89 -11.97 10.30
C HIS A 276 -3.31 -12.17 9.76
N PHE A 277 -3.41 -12.38 8.43
CA PHE A 277 -4.63 -12.94 7.84
C PHE A 277 -4.91 -14.32 8.41
N GLU A 278 -5.96 -14.46 9.17
CA GLU A 278 -6.51 -15.78 9.51
C GLU A 278 -7.16 -16.45 8.29
N THR A 279 -7.44 -15.66 7.23
CA THR A 279 -8.19 -16.08 6.03
C THR A 279 -7.31 -15.94 4.80
N THR A 280 -7.19 -16.97 3.98
CA THR A 280 -6.43 -16.92 2.73
C THR A 280 -7.08 -15.99 1.70
N LEU A 281 -6.30 -15.40 0.77
CA LEU A 281 -6.86 -14.55 -0.30
C LEU A 281 -7.93 -15.28 -1.14
N SER A 282 -7.79 -16.61 -1.30
CA SER A 282 -8.77 -17.42 -2.04
C SER A 282 -10.15 -17.50 -1.36
N GLU A 283 -10.23 -17.29 -0.05
CA GLU A 283 -11.47 -17.32 0.72
C GLU A 283 -12.17 -15.96 0.75
N LEU A 284 -11.48 -14.89 0.34
CA LEU A 284 -11.99 -13.54 0.28
C LEU A 284 -12.49 -13.19 -1.13
N ASN A 285 -13.46 -12.30 -1.21
CA ASN A 285 -13.89 -11.78 -2.50
C ASN A 285 -12.81 -10.83 -3.05
N ALA A 286 -12.28 -11.10 -4.23
CA ALA A 286 -11.24 -10.29 -4.87
C ALA A 286 -11.56 -8.78 -4.92
N SER A 287 -12.83 -8.40 -5.03
CA SER A 287 -13.27 -6.99 -5.02
C SER A 287 -13.18 -6.31 -3.64
N GLU A 288 -12.87 -7.06 -2.60
CA GLU A 288 -12.73 -6.59 -1.22
C GLU A 288 -11.28 -6.53 -0.76
N ILE A 289 -10.33 -6.91 -1.65
CA ILE A 289 -8.90 -6.94 -1.38
C ILE A 289 -8.20 -5.94 -2.28
N HIS A 290 -7.46 -5.03 -1.69
CA HIS A 290 -6.70 -4.02 -2.39
C HIS A 290 -5.24 -4.02 -1.93
N PHE A 291 -4.34 -3.58 -2.79
CA PHE A 291 -2.96 -3.32 -2.40
C PHE A 291 -2.68 -1.83 -2.46
N CYS A 292 -2.26 -1.28 -1.35
CA CYS A 292 -1.83 0.10 -1.20
C CYS A 292 -0.28 0.17 -1.22
N GLY A 293 0.29 1.34 -1.34
CA GLY A 293 1.74 1.49 -1.25
C GLY A 293 2.23 1.35 0.20
N ASP A 294 3.46 1.73 0.38
CA ASP A 294 4.08 1.89 1.69
C ASP A 294 3.61 3.21 2.36
N GLU A 295 4.17 3.53 3.51
CA GLU A 295 3.86 4.77 4.24
C GLU A 295 4.07 6.05 3.42
N ASP A 296 5.03 6.05 2.49
CA ASP A 296 5.33 7.19 1.63
C ASP A 296 4.38 7.31 0.43
N ASP A 297 3.66 6.23 0.09
CA ASP A 297 2.82 6.13 -1.10
C ASP A 297 1.57 5.26 -0.87
N GLY A 298 0.83 5.49 0.19
CA GLY A 298 -0.34 4.71 0.64
C GLY A 298 -1.53 4.65 -0.32
N HIS A 299 -1.40 5.09 -1.58
CA HIS A 299 -2.53 5.02 -2.50
C HIS A 299 -2.75 3.62 -3.09
N MET A 300 -4.00 3.28 -3.34
CA MET A 300 -4.42 2.03 -3.99
C MET A 300 -3.74 1.85 -5.35
N LYS A 301 -3.05 0.75 -5.54
CA LYS A 301 -2.42 0.38 -6.82
C LYS A 301 -3.48 -0.11 -7.81
N LYS A 302 -3.25 0.15 -9.12
CA LYS A 302 -4.15 -0.23 -10.22
C LYS A 302 -3.38 -0.57 -11.47
N ASP A 303 -3.89 -1.56 -12.24
CA ASP A 303 -3.38 -1.97 -13.55
C ASP A 303 -1.86 -2.19 -13.55
N LYS A 304 -1.35 -2.92 -12.53
CA LYS A 304 0.08 -3.16 -12.37
C LYS A 304 0.39 -4.42 -11.56
N TRP A 305 1.60 -4.89 -11.69
CA TRP A 305 2.18 -5.90 -10.82
C TRP A 305 2.65 -5.29 -9.51
N VAL A 306 2.45 -6.02 -8.44
CA VAL A 306 2.99 -5.70 -7.10
C VAL A 306 3.72 -6.92 -6.56
N LYS A 307 4.84 -6.71 -5.89
CA LYS A 307 5.59 -7.75 -5.17
C LYS A 307 5.36 -7.54 -3.69
N ALA A 308 4.76 -8.51 -3.05
CA ALA A 308 4.35 -8.43 -1.66
C ALA A 308 4.49 -9.79 -0.98
N TYR A 309 4.53 -9.81 0.33
CA TYR A 309 4.56 -11.05 1.09
C TYR A 309 3.34 -11.92 0.81
N SER A 310 3.50 -13.22 0.99
CA SER A 310 2.38 -14.15 0.93
C SER A 310 1.44 -13.88 2.10
N ASN A 311 0.16 -13.95 1.80
CA ASN A 311 -0.90 -13.86 2.78
C ASN A 311 -1.34 -15.21 3.34
N THR A 312 -0.70 -16.30 2.98
CA THR A 312 -1.16 -17.66 3.28
C THR A 312 -0.21 -18.49 4.11
N GLN A 313 0.99 -18.03 4.27
CA GLN A 313 1.98 -18.78 5.01
C GLN A 313 2.92 -17.85 5.75
N TYR A 314 3.02 -18.12 7.04
CA TYR A 314 4.13 -17.75 7.86
C TYR A 314 5.35 -18.47 7.35
N GLY A 315 6.30 -17.79 6.80
CA GLY A 315 7.65 -18.24 6.90
C GLY A 315 8.07 -18.00 8.36
N GLU A 316 8.39 -19.02 9.12
CA GLU A 316 9.06 -18.86 10.40
C GLU A 316 10.48 -18.34 10.25
N ASP A 317 10.94 -18.08 9.01
CA ASP A 317 12.25 -17.57 8.67
C ASP A 317 12.15 -16.31 7.82
N ASP A 318 12.70 -15.22 8.35
CA ASP A 318 12.87 -13.85 7.83
C ASP A 318 13.66 -13.75 6.51
N ASP A 319 13.59 -14.73 5.63
CA ASP A 319 14.29 -14.64 4.36
C ASP A 319 13.49 -13.82 3.34
N ASP A 320 14.15 -12.81 2.75
CA ASP A 320 13.71 -11.92 1.66
C ASP A 320 13.02 -12.63 0.46
N ASN A 321 12.85 -13.95 0.54
CA ASN A 321 12.35 -14.82 -0.52
C ASN A 321 10.83 -15.01 -0.52
N ASP A 322 10.11 -14.61 0.51
CA ASP A 322 8.68 -14.86 0.66
C ASP A 322 7.78 -13.85 -0.05
N LYS A 323 8.34 -12.92 -0.81
CA LYS A 323 7.57 -11.95 -1.59
C LYS A 323 7.19 -12.53 -2.95
N TYR A 324 5.88 -12.64 -3.20
CA TYR A 324 5.30 -13.12 -4.45
C TYR A 324 4.80 -11.97 -5.31
N TRP A 325 4.67 -12.22 -6.62
CA TRP A 325 4.08 -11.27 -7.55
C TRP A 325 2.57 -11.47 -7.64
N PHE A 326 1.83 -10.36 -7.50
CA PHE A 326 0.37 -10.30 -7.65
C PHE A 326 0.00 -9.32 -8.76
N TRP A 327 -1.10 -9.62 -9.47
CA TRP A 327 -1.65 -8.71 -10.45
C TRP A 327 -2.81 -7.91 -9.87
N ILE A 328 -2.69 -6.57 -9.89
CA ILE A 328 -3.78 -5.66 -9.53
C ILE A 328 -4.47 -5.19 -10.81
N ASN A 329 -5.77 -5.37 -10.89
CA ASN A 329 -6.56 -5.02 -12.06
C ASN A 329 -6.82 -3.50 -12.16
N LYS A 330 -7.55 -3.06 -13.21
CA LYS A 330 -7.88 -1.63 -13.43
C LYS A 330 -8.80 -1.04 -12.37
N SER A 331 -9.58 -1.85 -11.69
CA SER A 331 -10.44 -1.42 -10.58
C SER A 331 -9.66 -1.26 -9.27
N GLY A 332 -8.46 -1.83 -9.18
CA GLY A 332 -7.63 -1.84 -7.98
C GLY A 332 -7.84 -3.09 -7.13
N ASP A 333 -8.49 -4.13 -7.69
CA ASP A 333 -8.70 -5.39 -7.01
C ASP A 333 -7.55 -6.34 -7.33
N VAL A 334 -7.11 -7.14 -6.37
CA VAL A 334 -6.14 -8.21 -6.62
C VAL A 334 -6.79 -9.30 -7.46
N TYR A 335 -6.02 -9.86 -8.40
CA TYR A 335 -6.47 -11.03 -9.13
C TYR A 335 -6.34 -12.26 -8.23
N VAL A 336 -7.47 -12.83 -7.86
CA VAL A 336 -7.59 -14.14 -7.23
C VAL A 336 -8.47 -15.00 -8.14
N PRO A 337 -8.01 -16.19 -8.54
CA PRO A 337 -8.83 -17.11 -9.32
C PRO A 337 -10.06 -17.55 -8.51
N ASP A 338 -11.18 -17.73 -9.19
CA ASP A 338 -12.44 -18.20 -8.60
C ASP A 338 -12.77 -19.60 -9.12
N ASP A 339 -12.64 -20.61 -8.27
CA ASP A 339 -12.93 -22.00 -8.59
C ASP A 339 -14.40 -22.27 -8.98
N SER A 340 -15.32 -21.46 -8.49
CA SER A 340 -16.75 -21.61 -8.75
C SER A 340 -17.19 -21.08 -10.10
N LYS A 341 -16.31 -20.30 -10.78
CA LYS A 341 -16.58 -19.65 -12.07
C LYS A 341 -15.62 -20.12 -13.14
N GLU A 342 -15.69 -21.38 -13.50
CA GLU A 342 -14.87 -21.96 -14.59
C GLU A 342 -15.02 -21.23 -15.94
N THR A 343 -16.02 -20.39 -16.10
CA THR A 343 -16.35 -19.70 -17.36
C THR A 343 -16.39 -18.17 -17.28
N GLY A 344 -16.32 -17.57 -16.09
CA GLY A 344 -16.65 -16.15 -15.90
C GLY A 344 -15.47 -15.17 -15.92
N ILE A 345 -14.27 -15.58 -15.57
CA ILE A 345 -13.09 -14.71 -15.43
C ILE A 345 -11.97 -15.00 -16.42
N GLY A 346 -12.19 -15.88 -17.39
CA GLY A 346 -11.21 -16.21 -18.42
C GLY A 346 -9.99 -16.99 -17.92
N ALA A 347 -10.06 -17.56 -16.71
CA ALA A 347 -9.02 -18.43 -16.20
C ALA A 347 -9.26 -19.87 -16.66
N THR A 348 -8.22 -20.52 -17.17
CA THR A 348 -8.22 -21.95 -17.44
C THR A 348 -7.51 -22.63 -16.28
N ARG A 349 -8.16 -23.63 -15.70
CA ARG A 349 -7.65 -24.37 -14.54
C ARG A 349 -6.77 -25.52 -14.98
N TYR A 350 -5.60 -25.67 -14.32
CA TYR A 350 -4.72 -26.81 -14.49
C TYR A 350 -4.36 -27.38 -13.12
N LYS A 351 -4.16 -28.70 -13.04
CA LYS A 351 -3.47 -29.32 -11.92
C LYS A 351 -1.99 -29.43 -12.23
N LEU A 352 -1.17 -29.11 -11.26
CA LEU A 352 0.27 -29.38 -11.32
C LEU A 352 0.51 -30.81 -10.86
N ASP A 353 1.18 -31.59 -11.69
CA ASP A 353 1.73 -32.89 -11.34
C ASP A 353 3.17 -32.72 -10.87
N ASP A 354 3.66 -33.69 -10.13
CA ASP A 354 5.03 -33.75 -9.70
C ASP A 354 5.97 -33.66 -10.89
N CYS A 355 6.99 -32.79 -10.80
CA CYS A 355 8.00 -32.61 -11.82
C CYS A 355 9.05 -33.74 -11.84
N GLU A 356 8.83 -34.85 -11.14
CA GLU A 356 9.72 -35.99 -11.17
C GLU A 356 9.78 -36.63 -12.55
N GLY A 357 10.95 -36.57 -13.15
CA GLY A 357 11.32 -37.29 -14.35
C GLY A 357 12.82 -37.30 -14.49
N ASP A 358 13.39 -38.40 -14.97
CA ASP A 358 14.82 -38.61 -15.20
C ASP A 358 15.51 -37.56 -16.10
N THR A 359 14.76 -36.58 -16.59
CA THR A 359 15.22 -35.56 -17.53
C THR A 359 15.36 -34.17 -16.92
N PHE A 360 14.90 -33.95 -15.69
CA PHE A 360 15.08 -32.72 -14.97
C PHE A 360 16.01 -32.94 -13.80
N ASP A 361 17.10 -32.22 -13.79
CA ASP A 361 17.91 -32.05 -12.60
C ASP A 361 17.09 -31.32 -11.53
N ASP A 362 17.14 -31.77 -10.28
CA ASP A 362 16.38 -31.21 -9.17
C ASP A 362 16.55 -29.69 -9.05
N GLN A 363 17.70 -29.17 -9.45
CA GLN A 363 18.02 -27.75 -9.50
C GLN A 363 17.16 -26.88 -10.45
N PHE A 364 16.35 -27.48 -11.33
CA PHE A 364 15.40 -26.79 -12.19
C PHE A 364 13.95 -26.89 -11.70
N LYS A 365 13.73 -27.66 -10.64
CA LYS A 365 12.41 -27.78 -10.01
C LYS A 365 12.10 -26.53 -9.19
N GLU A 366 10.84 -26.16 -9.14
CA GLU A 366 10.35 -25.24 -8.15
C GLU A 366 10.07 -26.01 -6.86
N ASP A 367 10.26 -25.39 -5.70
CA ASP A 367 9.94 -26.00 -4.41
C ASP A 367 8.42 -26.15 -4.27
N ASN A 368 7.90 -27.24 -4.82
CA ASN A 368 6.50 -27.66 -4.68
C ASN A 368 6.35 -28.73 -3.59
N TYR A 369 7.23 -28.70 -2.61
CA TYR A 369 7.24 -29.64 -1.51
C TYR A 369 6.84 -28.92 -0.23
N ASP A 370 6.12 -29.62 0.65
CA ASP A 370 5.97 -29.19 2.03
C ASP A 370 7.25 -29.52 2.81
N ASP A 371 7.35 -29.04 4.06
CA ASP A 371 8.50 -29.27 4.95
C ASP A 371 8.83 -30.77 5.19
N ASP A 372 7.95 -31.66 4.78
CA ASP A 372 8.07 -33.12 4.91
C ASP A 372 8.43 -33.81 3.58
N ASP A 373 8.91 -33.07 2.56
CA ASP A 373 9.23 -33.56 1.21
C ASP A 373 8.03 -34.20 0.45
N ASN A 374 6.80 -33.82 0.81
CA ASN A 374 5.61 -34.28 0.08
C ASN A 374 5.24 -33.29 -1.01
N THR A 375 4.98 -33.79 -2.19
CA THR A 375 4.48 -32.99 -3.32
C THR A 375 3.14 -32.35 -2.99
N ILE A 376 3.09 -31.03 -3.04
CA ILE A 376 1.83 -30.30 -2.93
C ILE A 376 1.20 -30.27 -4.33
N GLY A 377 0.05 -30.89 -4.48
CA GLY A 377 -0.75 -30.78 -5.70
C GLY A 377 -1.24 -29.35 -5.88
N LEU A 378 -0.53 -28.57 -6.69
CA LEU A 378 -0.91 -27.20 -7.00
C LEU A 378 -1.98 -27.17 -8.09
N THR A 379 -3.01 -26.37 -7.90
CA THR A 379 -3.92 -25.97 -8.97
C THR A 379 -3.43 -24.66 -9.55
N MET A 380 -3.18 -24.62 -10.86
CA MET A 380 -2.78 -23.39 -11.53
C MET A 380 -3.88 -22.83 -12.43
N TYR A 381 -3.91 -21.52 -12.56
CA TYR A 381 -4.93 -20.77 -13.30
C TYR A 381 -4.27 -19.90 -14.35
N GLU A 382 -4.64 -20.14 -15.61
CA GLU A 382 -4.13 -19.34 -16.73
C GLU A 382 -4.80 -17.97 -16.81
N LYS A 383 -4.00 -16.91 -16.97
CA LYS A 383 -4.51 -15.58 -17.25
C LYS A 383 -3.64 -14.83 -18.27
N LYS A 384 -4.31 -14.24 -19.25
CA LYS A 384 -3.64 -13.37 -20.22
C LYS A 384 -3.64 -11.91 -19.73
N ILE A 385 -2.43 -11.35 -19.58
CA ILE A 385 -2.20 -9.96 -19.16
C ILE A 385 -1.27 -9.30 -20.19
N ASN A 386 -1.69 -8.20 -20.78
CA ASN A 386 -0.89 -7.45 -21.79
C ASN A 386 -0.29 -8.35 -22.89
N SER A 387 -1.12 -9.25 -23.44
CA SER A 387 -0.75 -10.21 -24.49
C SER A 387 0.23 -11.32 -24.08
N LYS A 388 0.67 -11.38 -22.85
CA LYS A 388 1.46 -12.46 -22.27
C LYS A 388 0.56 -13.39 -21.43
N THR A 389 0.88 -14.67 -21.41
CA THR A 389 0.16 -15.66 -20.60
C THR A 389 0.93 -15.91 -19.31
N TYR A 390 0.25 -15.78 -18.20
CA TYR A 390 0.74 -16.03 -16.85
C TYR A 390 -0.07 -17.12 -16.19
N TYR A 391 0.50 -17.77 -15.19
CA TYR A 391 -0.17 -18.74 -14.35
C TYR A 391 -0.12 -18.29 -12.90
N PHE A 392 -1.16 -18.58 -12.15
CA PHE A 392 -1.32 -18.21 -10.76
C PHE A 392 -1.75 -19.42 -9.96
N ASN A 393 -1.39 -19.52 -8.70
CA ASN A 393 -1.99 -20.45 -7.77
C ASN A 393 -3.36 -19.91 -7.27
N ALA A 394 -4.06 -20.70 -6.44
CA ALA A 394 -5.37 -20.33 -5.90
C ALA A 394 -5.38 -19.03 -5.09
N ASN A 395 -4.25 -18.66 -4.52
CA ASN A 395 -4.08 -17.43 -3.72
C ASN A 395 -3.75 -16.18 -4.56
N GLY A 396 -3.72 -16.30 -5.88
CA GLY A 396 -3.38 -15.19 -6.77
C GLY A 396 -1.89 -14.88 -6.86
N GLN A 397 -1.04 -15.77 -6.36
CA GLN A 397 0.41 -15.65 -6.48
C GLN A 397 0.85 -16.12 -7.87
N MET A 398 1.66 -15.33 -8.56
CA MET A 398 2.19 -15.66 -9.87
C MET A 398 3.19 -16.80 -9.80
N LEU A 399 2.99 -17.82 -10.61
CA LEU A 399 3.93 -18.93 -10.76
C LEU A 399 5.09 -18.53 -11.68
N SER A 400 6.25 -19.12 -11.44
CA SER A 400 7.49 -18.90 -12.20
C SER A 400 8.21 -20.23 -12.46
N LYS A 401 9.38 -20.15 -13.10
CA LYS A 401 10.24 -21.30 -13.43
C LYS A 401 9.50 -22.36 -14.26
N PHE A 402 9.57 -23.62 -13.89
CA PHE A 402 8.92 -24.72 -14.60
C PHE A 402 7.64 -25.12 -13.93
N VAL A 403 6.62 -25.42 -14.74
CA VAL A 403 5.36 -26.00 -14.30
C VAL A 403 4.96 -27.13 -15.25
N LYS A 404 4.47 -28.24 -14.73
CA LYS A 404 4.03 -29.39 -15.50
C LYS A 404 2.58 -29.72 -15.17
N THR A 405 1.75 -29.89 -16.19
CA THR A 405 0.35 -30.27 -15.99
C THR A 405 0.21 -31.77 -15.75
N ASP A 406 -0.87 -32.16 -15.03
CA ASP A 406 -1.22 -33.57 -14.92
C ASP A 406 -1.86 -34.06 -16.23
N ALA A 407 -1.41 -35.20 -16.72
CA ALA A 407 -1.97 -35.81 -17.93
C ALA A 407 -3.47 -36.14 -17.80
N SER A 408 -3.98 -36.40 -16.61
CA SER A 408 -5.39 -36.68 -16.35
C SER A 408 -6.30 -35.45 -16.49
N ASP A 409 -5.75 -34.26 -16.37
CA ASP A 409 -6.48 -33.00 -16.50
C ASP A 409 -6.41 -32.40 -17.92
N GLU A 410 -5.56 -32.96 -18.77
CA GLU A 410 -5.44 -32.53 -20.15
C GLU A 410 -6.38 -33.28 -21.07
N GLU A 411 -7.07 -32.58 -21.97
CA GLU A 411 -8.02 -33.19 -22.93
C GLU A 411 -7.36 -34.25 -23.81
N ASP A 412 -6.08 -34.05 -24.14
CA ASP A 412 -5.31 -34.98 -24.96
C ASP A 412 -4.58 -36.07 -24.17
N GLY A 413 -4.64 -36.04 -22.83
CA GLY A 413 -4.01 -36.98 -21.94
C GLY A 413 -2.49 -36.89 -21.90
N VAL A 414 -1.90 -35.74 -22.18
CA VAL A 414 -0.47 -35.51 -22.20
C VAL A 414 -0.09 -34.47 -21.15
N ALA A 415 0.74 -34.82 -20.20
CA ALA A 415 1.37 -33.85 -19.30
C ALA A 415 2.25 -32.89 -20.10
N LYS A 416 2.11 -31.59 -19.87
CA LYS A 416 2.80 -30.54 -20.58
C LYS A 416 3.72 -29.76 -19.65
N MET A 417 5.00 -29.72 -19.99
CA MET A 417 5.98 -28.89 -19.30
C MET A 417 6.00 -27.50 -19.89
N TYR A 418 5.82 -26.47 -19.07
CA TYR A 418 5.94 -25.07 -19.44
C TYR A 418 7.10 -24.41 -18.69
N TYR A 419 7.71 -23.42 -19.30
CA TYR A 419 8.67 -22.53 -18.64
C TYR A 419 8.09 -21.12 -18.59
N LEU A 420 7.99 -20.58 -17.38
CA LEU A 420 7.38 -19.28 -17.11
C LEU A 420 8.40 -18.15 -16.95
N GLY A 421 9.67 -18.45 -17.18
CA GLY A 421 10.76 -17.50 -16.95
C GLY A 421 11.27 -17.55 -15.51
N GLY A 422 12.14 -16.62 -15.16
CA GLY A 422 12.64 -16.47 -13.80
C GLY A 422 11.58 -15.92 -12.84
N TRP A 423 11.95 -15.84 -11.57
CA TRP A 423 11.08 -15.39 -10.47
C TRP A 423 10.38 -14.05 -10.72
N ASP A 424 11.05 -13.11 -11.38
CA ASP A 424 10.50 -11.79 -11.69
C ASP A 424 9.85 -11.68 -13.08
N ASP A 425 9.79 -12.77 -13.86
CA ASP A 425 9.26 -12.79 -15.24
C ASP A 425 7.84 -13.36 -15.31
N GLY A 426 7.61 -14.56 -14.80
CA GLY A 426 6.35 -15.28 -14.61
C GLY A 426 5.50 -15.57 -15.86
N TYR A 427 5.87 -15.10 -17.07
CA TYR A 427 5.06 -15.38 -18.25
C TYR A 427 5.58 -16.55 -19.06
N ARG A 428 4.66 -17.34 -19.62
CA ARG A 428 4.93 -18.51 -20.44
C ARG A 428 5.84 -18.17 -21.63
N LYS A 429 6.97 -18.87 -21.73
CA LYS A 429 7.97 -18.72 -22.79
C LYS A 429 7.72 -19.74 -23.91
N ASP A 430 8.16 -19.42 -25.10
CA ASP A 430 8.23 -20.32 -26.24
C ASP A 430 9.59 -20.22 -26.95
N GLY A 431 9.79 -21.06 -27.96
CA GLY A 431 11.05 -21.12 -28.72
C GLY A 431 12.22 -21.70 -27.95
N SER A 432 13.44 -21.36 -28.39
CA SER A 432 14.66 -21.82 -27.75
C SER A 432 14.99 -20.97 -26.54
N GLN A 433 15.19 -21.63 -25.41
CA GLN A 433 15.59 -21.01 -24.14
C GLN A 433 16.94 -21.58 -23.69
N THR A 434 17.75 -20.73 -23.06
CA THR A 434 18.95 -21.17 -22.32
C THR A 434 18.73 -20.77 -20.88
N ILE A 435 18.55 -21.77 -20.04
CA ILE A 435 18.16 -21.59 -18.64
C ILE A 435 19.35 -22.03 -17.79
N LYS A 436 19.63 -21.26 -16.73
CA LYS A 436 20.70 -21.56 -15.79
C LYS A 436 20.09 -22.02 -14.48
N ASP A 437 20.74 -23.03 -13.89
CA ASP A 437 20.48 -23.42 -12.52
C ASP A 437 21.09 -22.42 -11.50
N GLU A 438 20.91 -22.65 -10.23
CA GLU A 438 21.47 -21.83 -9.14
C GLU A 438 23.00 -21.85 -9.13
N ALA A 439 23.63 -22.95 -9.56
CA ALA A 439 25.07 -23.05 -9.70
C ALA A 439 25.62 -22.31 -10.93
N GLY A 440 24.73 -21.80 -11.81
CA GLY A 440 25.07 -21.08 -13.04
C GLY A 440 25.32 -22.00 -14.22
N THR A 441 25.07 -23.32 -14.12
CA THR A 441 25.18 -24.28 -15.21
C THR A 441 24.02 -24.04 -16.20
N ALA A 442 24.32 -23.94 -17.48
CA ALA A 442 23.33 -23.63 -18.50
C ALA A 442 22.82 -24.88 -19.21
N ALA A 443 21.53 -25.08 -19.25
CA ALA A 443 20.84 -26.07 -20.07
C ALA A 443 20.06 -25.41 -21.21
N ARG A 444 19.88 -26.14 -22.31
CA ARG A 444 19.13 -25.66 -23.48
C ARG A 444 17.79 -26.35 -23.56
N PHE A 445 16.76 -25.55 -23.72
CA PHE A 445 15.39 -26.01 -23.87
C PHE A 445 14.79 -25.53 -25.18
N TYR A 446 13.76 -26.23 -25.64
CA TYR A 446 12.92 -25.77 -26.73
C TYR A 446 11.43 -26.00 -26.40
N PHE A 447 10.69 -24.91 -26.35
CA PHE A 447 9.23 -24.90 -26.15
C PHE A 447 8.55 -24.59 -27.50
N ALA A 448 7.47 -25.33 -27.81
CA ALA A 448 6.84 -25.19 -29.13
C ALA A 448 6.25 -23.78 -29.32
N THR A 449 6.49 -23.19 -30.50
CA THR A 449 5.96 -21.86 -30.86
C THR A 449 4.54 -21.88 -31.39
N SER A 450 3.99 -23.06 -31.65
CA SER A 450 2.62 -23.29 -32.10
C SER A 450 2.26 -24.77 -31.96
N ASP A 451 0.97 -25.07 -31.97
CA ASP A 451 0.49 -26.45 -32.06
C ASP A 451 0.91 -27.11 -33.37
N ASN A 452 1.43 -28.31 -33.28
CA ASN A 452 1.54 -29.28 -34.36
C ASN A 452 1.38 -30.68 -33.74
N LYS A 453 0.15 -31.00 -33.38
CA LYS A 453 -0.19 -32.21 -32.60
C LYS A 453 0.13 -33.51 -33.36
N ASP A 454 0.14 -33.50 -34.68
CA ASP A 454 0.55 -34.63 -35.51
C ASP A 454 2.05 -34.94 -35.35
N GLU A 455 2.82 -33.95 -34.96
CA GLU A 455 4.25 -34.08 -34.70
C GLU A 455 4.58 -34.10 -33.20
N GLY A 456 3.57 -34.06 -32.32
CA GLY A 456 3.76 -34.05 -30.88
C GLY A 456 4.17 -32.71 -30.31
N TYR A 457 3.85 -31.59 -30.99
CA TYR A 457 4.13 -30.26 -30.48
C TYR A 457 2.85 -29.58 -29.98
N PHE A 458 2.85 -29.23 -28.72
CA PHE A 458 1.79 -28.48 -28.04
C PHE A 458 2.27 -27.06 -27.76
N ASN A 459 1.48 -26.07 -28.10
CA ASN A 459 1.88 -24.66 -28.03
C ASN A 459 2.48 -24.28 -26.67
N ALA A 460 3.66 -23.71 -26.70
CA ALA A 460 4.48 -23.32 -25.57
C ALA A 460 4.89 -24.45 -24.59
N ALA A 461 4.50 -25.71 -24.86
CA ALA A 461 5.00 -26.84 -24.07
C ALA A 461 6.39 -27.27 -24.53
N GLY A 462 7.16 -27.83 -23.62
CA GLY A 462 8.43 -28.48 -23.91
C GLY A 462 8.21 -29.61 -24.94
N ILE A 463 9.00 -29.63 -26.01
CA ILE A 463 8.84 -30.64 -27.05
C ILE A 463 9.46 -31.97 -26.66
N ASN A 464 8.84 -33.04 -27.11
CA ASN A 464 9.37 -34.39 -27.06
C ASN A 464 9.67 -34.86 -28.49
N GLY A 465 10.96 -35.14 -28.79
CA GLY A 465 11.39 -35.59 -30.11
C GLY A 465 12.35 -34.64 -30.83
N ALA A 466 12.39 -34.75 -32.16
CA ALA A 466 13.38 -34.07 -33.00
C ALA A 466 12.91 -32.67 -33.42
N LYS A 467 13.74 -31.65 -33.21
CA LYS A 467 13.55 -30.28 -33.71
C LYS A 467 14.84 -29.70 -34.21
N SER A 468 14.85 -29.29 -35.49
CA SER A 468 16.03 -28.66 -36.13
C SER A 468 17.31 -29.49 -36.01
N GLY A 469 17.20 -30.84 -36.13
CA GLY A 469 18.33 -31.77 -36.03
C GLY A 469 18.86 -31.99 -34.63
N LYS A 470 18.14 -31.57 -33.61
CA LYS A 470 18.42 -31.79 -32.19
C LYS A 470 17.30 -32.60 -31.57
N LEU A 471 17.62 -33.37 -30.52
CA LEU A 471 16.68 -34.17 -29.75
C LEU A 471 16.33 -33.48 -28.45
N TYR A 472 15.05 -33.53 -28.10
CA TYR A 472 14.53 -32.94 -26.86
C TYR A 472 13.61 -33.92 -26.13
N SER A 473 13.60 -33.84 -24.81
CA SER A 473 12.65 -34.52 -23.93
C SER A 473 12.11 -33.49 -22.93
N ASP A 474 10.79 -33.33 -22.84
CA ASP A 474 10.12 -32.27 -22.08
C ASP A 474 10.74 -30.88 -22.27
N GLY A 475 11.20 -30.63 -23.48
CA GLY A 475 11.88 -29.41 -23.89
C GLY A 475 13.38 -29.41 -23.66
N LEU A 476 13.94 -30.22 -22.76
CA LEU A 476 15.37 -30.29 -22.47
C LEU A 476 16.12 -30.94 -23.64
N LEU A 477 17.25 -30.34 -24.04
CA LEU A 477 18.13 -30.88 -25.05
C LEU A 477 18.79 -32.19 -24.57
N VAL A 478 18.49 -33.28 -25.25
CA VAL A 478 19.08 -34.60 -24.97
C VAL A 478 20.44 -34.73 -25.65
N THR A 479 21.46 -35.05 -24.87
CA THR A 479 22.85 -35.18 -25.33
C THR A 479 23.38 -36.59 -25.05
N ALA A 480 24.47 -36.93 -25.67
CA ALA A 480 25.30 -38.07 -25.22
C ALA A 480 26.05 -37.66 -23.95
N ASP A 481 26.00 -38.50 -22.93
CA ASP A 481 26.55 -38.20 -21.60
C ASP A 481 27.98 -38.72 -21.48
N ASP A 482 28.18 -40.04 -21.62
CA ASP A 482 29.46 -40.72 -21.41
C ASP A 482 30.29 -40.77 -22.69
N ASP A 483 29.71 -41.28 -23.76
CA ASP A 483 30.37 -41.49 -25.04
C ASP A 483 30.15 -40.31 -26.00
N LYS A 484 30.99 -40.22 -27.04
CA LYS A 484 30.81 -39.21 -28.11
C LYS A 484 29.47 -39.31 -28.84
N TYR A 485 28.91 -40.53 -28.89
CA TYR A 485 27.62 -40.86 -29.45
C TYR A 485 26.89 -41.88 -28.59
N GLU A 486 25.59 -41.68 -28.40
CA GLU A 486 24.72 -42.60 -27.67
C GLU A 486 23.37 -42.74 -28.32
N ILE A 487 22.69 -43.86 -28.07
CA ILE A 487 21.29 -44.01 -28.38
C ILE A 487 20.47 -43.52 -27.18
N LYS A 488 19.57 -42.56 -27.45
CA LYS A 488 18.65 -42.06 -26.44
C LYS A 488 17.20 -42.30 -26.93
N ASP A 489 16.38 -42.79 -26.03
CA ASP A 489 14.96 -43.03 -26.24
C ASP A 489 14.15 -41.84 -25.74
N VAL A 490 13.16 -41.40 -26.53
CA VAL A 490 12.26 -40.32 -26.15
C VAL A 490 10.83 -40.73 -26.48
N THR A 491 9.90 -40.51 -25.54
CA THR A 491 8.48 -40.74 -25.78
C THR A 491 7.89 -39.55 -26.53
N ILE A 492 7.33 -39.79 -27.73
CA ILE A 492 6.68 -38.80 -28.55
C ILE A 492 5.16 -39.01 -28.41
N TYR A 493 4.43 -37.95 -28.15
CA TYR A 493 2.97 -37.95 -28.04
C TYR A 493 2.37 -37.28 -29.29
N THR A 494 1.58 -38.01 -30.03
CA THR A 494 0.94 -37.49 -31.25
C THR A 494 -0.58 -37.62 -31.17
N VAL A 495 -1.29 -36.59 -31.61
CA VAL A 495 -2.78 -36.60 -31.73
C VAL A 495 -3.11 -36.67 -33.21
N ALA A 496 -3.69 -37.76 -33.65
CA ALA A 496 -4.09 -37.95 -35.05
C ALA A 496 -5.26 -37.04 -35.43
N GLU A 497 -5.36 -36.70 -36.71
CA GLU A 497 -6.45 -35.87 -37.23
C GLU A 497 -7.84 -36.43 -36.84
N GLY A 498 -8.65 -35.58 -36.20
CA GLY A 498 -9.99 -35.94 -35.74
C GLY A 498 -10.05 -36.74 -34.43
N GLN A 499 -8.90 -36.92 -33.75
CA GLN A 499 -8.82 -37.47 -32.40
C GLN A 499 -8.59 -36.35 -31.38
N THR A 500 -8.99 -36.59 -30.15
CA THR A 500 -8.69 -35.70 -29.00
C THR A 500 -7.56 -36.25 -28.16
N THR A 501 -7.42 -37.55 -28.04
CA THR A 501 -6.45 -38.23 -27.18
C THR A 501 -5.18 -38.56 -27.93
N ALA A 502 -4.04 -38.34 -27.30
CA ALA A 502 -2.71 -38.61 -27.85
C ALA A 502 -2.36 -40.09 -27.81
N THR A 503 -1.54 -40.51 -28.76
CA THR A 503 -0.87 -41.80 -28.76
C THR A 503 0.58 -41.63 -28.40
N ALA A 504 1.05 -42.32 -27.38
CA ALA A 504 2.45 -42.33 -26.97
C ALA A 504 3.25 -43.36 -27.80
N GLN A 505 4.41 -42.96 -28.30
CA GLN A 505 5.33 -43.83 -29.03
C GLN A 505 6.76 -43.54 -28.59
N VAL A 506 7.49 -44.57 -28.13
CA VAL A 506 8.94 -44.44 -27.86
C VAL A 506 9.70 -44.48 -29.18
N ALA A 507 10.55 -43.52 -29.41
CA ALA A 507 11.43 -43.42 -30.57
C ALA A 507 12.90 -43.29 -30.13
N SER A 508 13.77 -44.11 -30.75
CA SER A 508 15.21 -44.12 -30.48
C SER A 508 15.96 -43.21 -31.45
N TYR A 509 16.96 -42.50 -30.97
CA TYR A 509 17.80 -41.60 -31.77
C TYR A 509 19.26 -41.79 -31.39
N ILE A 510 20.16 -41.66 -32.38
CA ILE A 510 21.60 -41.52 -32.07
C ILE A 510 21.87 -40.01 -31.89
N VAL A 511 22.43 -39.62 -30.78
CA VAL A 511 22.82 -38.23 -30.51
C VAL A 511 24.30 -38.13 -30.16
N ASN A 512 24.88 -36.97 -30.37
CA ASN A 512 26.23 -36.65 -29.93
C ASN A 512 26.21 -35.72 -28.69
N LYS A 513 27.37 -35.40 -28.12
CA LYS A 513 27.52 -34.48 -26.96
C LYS A 513 26.95 -33.10 -27.15
N SER A 514 26.64 -32.70 -28.37
CA SER A 514 25.95 -31.42 -28.68
C SER A 514 24.42 -31.57 -28.88
N GLY A 515 23.89 -32.79 -28.66
CA GLY A 515 22.47 -33.13 -28.89
C GLY A 515 22.07 -33.21 -30.37
N SER A 516 23.08 -33.27 -31.30
CA SER A 516 22.77 -33.41 -32.72
C SER A 516 22.43 -34.84 -33.08
N ILE A 517 21.29 -35.03 -33.72
CA ILE A 517 20.78 -36.31 -34.19
C ILE A 517 21.66 -36.77 -35.38
N GLN A 518 22.09 -38.03 -35.32
CA GLN A 518 22.87 -38.69 -36.36
C GLN A 518 21.94 -39.56 -37.23
N THR A 519 22.12 -39.51 -38.55
CA THR A 519 21.19 -40.16 -39.50
C THR A 519 21.91 -41.04 -40.55
N ALA A 520 23.13 -41.38 -40.32
CA ALA A 520 23.89 -42.22 -41.24
C ALA A 520 23.98 -43.66 -40.75
N ALA A 521 23.67 -44.66 -41.59
CA ALA A 521 23.79 -46.07 -41.28
C ALA A 521 25.28 -46.48 -41.33
N LYS A 522 25.98 -46.32 -40.22
CA LYS A 522 27.40 -46.62 -40.04
C LYS A 522 27.75 -46.96 -38.60
N GLU A 523 28.98 -47.40 -38.38
CA GLU A 523 29.55 -47.44 -37.06
C GLU A 523 29.86 -46.03 -36.54
N TYR A 524 29.43 -45.73 -35.31
CA TYR A 524 29.78 -44.50 -34.60
C TYR A 524 30.81 -44.87 -33.51
N LYS A 525 31.90 -44.12 -33.52
CA LYS A 525 33.06 -44.42 -32.68
C LYS A 525 33.38 -43.28 -31.72
N ASP A 526 33.76 -43.66 -30.50
CA ASP A 526 34.44 -42.76 -29.58
C ASP A 526 35.89 -43.24 -29.51
N ASP A 527 36.83 -42.36 -29.79
CA ASP A 527 38.22 -42.69 -30.13
C ASP A 527 38.26 -43.78 -31.19
N ASP A 528 38.75 -45.00 -30.89
CA ASP A 528 38.82 -46.10 -31.82
C ASP A 528 37.76 -47.17 -31.59
N ASP A 529 36.98 -47.08 -30.52
CA ASP A 529 35.93 -48.04 -30.16
C ASP A 529 34.59 -47.74 -30.76
N VAL A 530 33.87 -48.78 -31.18
CA VAL A 530 32.50 -48.66 -31.70
C VAL A 530 31.54 -48.56 -30.49
N VAL A 531 30.96 -47.39 -30.27
CA VAL A 531 29.97 -47.14 -29.22
C VAL A 531 28.54 -47.36 -29.68
N VAL A 532 28.25 -47.15 -31.01
CA VAL A 532 26.97 -47.49 -31.63
C VAL A 532 27.20 -48.08 -33.01
N ASP A 533 26.74 -49.31 -33.26
CA ASP A 533 26.70 -49.92 -34.59
C ASP A 533 25.31 -49.71 -35.21
N ALA A 534 25.17 -48.76 -36.11
CA ALA A 534 23.94 -48.45 -36.85
C ALA A 534 23.92 -48.97 -38.30
N THR A 535 24.83 -49.87 -38.65
CA THR A 535 24.93 -50.39 -40.04
C THR A 535 23.68 -51.16 -40.51
N GLY A 536 22.92 -51.76 -39.57
CA GLY A 536 21.67 -52.47 -39.81
C GLY A 536 20.40 -51.63 -39.63
N PHE A 537 20.52 -50.30 -39.48
CA PHE A 537 19.37 -49.41 -39.20
C PHE A 537 19.01 -48.55 -40.41
N SER A 538 17.74 -48.21 -40.49
CA SER A 538 17.24 -47.10 -41.31
C SER A 538 16.72 -45.97 -40.45
N PHE A 539 16.60 -44.76 -41.01
CA PHE A 539 16.23 -43.55 -40.27
C PHE A 539 14.94 -42.94 -40.86
N SER A 540 14.04 -42.45 -40.03
CA SER A 540 12.82 -41.81 -40.48
C SER A 540 13.10 -40.40 -41.02
N GLY A 541 13.22 -40.29 -42.33
CA GLY A 541 13.27 -39.00 -43.02
C GLY A 541 14.01 -37.89 -42.29
N THR A 542 13.41 -36.71 -42.21
CA THR A 542 13.97 -35.53 -41.54
C THR A 542 14.02 -35.59 -40.02
N LYS A 543 13.25 -36.50 -39.39
CA LYS A 543 13.18 -36.64 -37.95
C LYS A 543 14.29 -37.52 -37.36
N GLY A 544 14.91 -38.39 -38.19
CA GLY A 544 16.08 -39.17 -37.81
C GLY A 544 15.87 -40.29 -36.80
N ALA A 545 14.61 -40.71 -36.53
CA ALA A 545 14.35 -41.84 -35.66
C ALA A 545 14.87 -43.15 -36.27
N LEU A 546 15.43 -43.99 -35.42
CA LEU A 546 16.04 -45.27 -35.80
C LEU A 546 14.95 -46.35 -36.01
N TYR A 547 15.14 -47.12 -37.11
CA TYR A 547 14.40 -48.35 -37.35
C TYR A 547 15.38 -49.48 -37.61
N LYS A 548 15.15 -50.60 -36.96
CA LYS A 548 15.91 -51.80 -37.29
C LYS A 548 15.34 -52.43 -38.55
N SER A 549 16.09 -52.49 -39.66
CA SER A 549 15.68 -53.18 -40.86
C SER A 549 15.79 -54.68 -40.68
N PHE A 550 14.67 -55.30 -40.42
CA PHE A 550 14.52 -56.74 -40.65
C PHE A 550 13.80 -56.92 -42.00
N ASN A 551 14.45 -57.56 -42.96
CA ASN A 551 13.85 -57.95 -44.22
C ASN A 551 12.37 -57.54 -44.39
N THR A 552 12.21 -56.37 -44.94
CA THR A 552 10.91 -55.82 -45.35
C THR A 552 9.78 -55.71 -44.32
N SER A 553 9.54 -54.53 -43.83
CA SER A 553 8.26 -53.99 -43.34
C SER A 553 7.92 -53.90 -41.83
N THR A 554 8.84 -53.96 -40.93
CA THR A 554 8.51 -53.62 -39.56
C THR A 554 9.31 -52.43 -39.08
N VAL A 555 8.57 -51.34 -38.85
CA VAL A 555 9.07 -50.18 -38.10
C VAL A 555 9.36 -50.64 -36.69
N ALA A 556 10.60 -50.58 -36.23
CA ALA A 556 10.91 -50.78 -34.83
C ALA A 556 10.49 -49.54 -34.10
N THR A 557 9.49 -49.68 -33.27
CA THR A 557 9.21 -48.68 -32.24
C THR A 557 10.29 -48.80 -31.17
N GLY A 558 10.91 -47.75 -30.80
CA GLY A 558 11.89 -47.49 -29.77
C GLY A 558 12.64 -48.56 -29.10
N SER A 559 13.09 -49.17 -28.53
CA SER A 559 13.79 -50.09 -27.66
C SER A 559 14.64 -51.22 -28.31
N ASN A 560 14.79 -51.30 -29.64
CA ASN A 560 15.48 -52.37 -30.31
C ASN A 560 16.83 -52.00 -30.95
N ALA A 561 17.30 -50.80 -30.68
CA ALA A 561 18.66 -50.40 -31.03
C ALA A 561 19.61 -51.08 -30.02
N THR A 562 20.47 -51.95 -30.46
CA THR A 562 21.55 -52.47 -29.62
C THR A 562 22.67 -51.43 -29.53
N LYS A 563 23.12 -51.16 -28.31
CA LYS A 563 24.34 -50.40 -28.06
C LYS A 563 25.53 -51.10 -28.66
#